data_bfac12ad4cc11bab80a21e38c2d263b7
#
_entry.id   bfac12ad4cc11bab80a21e38c2d263b7
#
_cell.length_a   1.000
_cell.length_b   1.000
_cell.length_c   1.000
_cell.angle_alpha   90.00
_cell.angle_beta   90.00
_cell.angle_gamma   90.00
#
_symmetry.space_group_name_H-M   'P 1'
#
loop_
_entity.id
_entity.type
_entity.pdbx_description
1 polymer ?
#
loop_
_entity_poly.entity_id
_entity_poly.type
_entity_poly.pdbx_seq_one_letter_code
_entity_poly.pdbx_strand_id
1 'polypeptide(L)'
;MDKVERRKLYDETIRRVGLEAHADQPIGQLSGGQLQRALLGRAIISHPRLLVMDEPLSYIDKHFEAQLYDLMRELARDTTIVLVSHEMTTIAGMANRHFIIDVELHECSAPHHYIHSDCDE
;
A
#
# COMPACT_ATOMS: atom_id res chain seq x y z
N MET A 1 16.17 3.75 -20.99
CA MET A 1 16.78 3.74 -19.63
C MET A 1 18.04 2.89 -19.67
N ASP A 2 19.17 3.45 -19.30
CA ASP A 2 20.43 2.73 -19.31
C ASP A 2 20.62 1.87 -18.05
N LYS A 3 21.72 1.14 -17.99
CA LYS A 3 21.99 0.20 -16.88
C LYS A 3 22.19 0.91 -15.55
N VAL A 4 22.80 2.09 -15.55
CA VAL A 4 23.05 2.88 -14.34
C VAL A 4 21.74 3.43 -13.79
N GLU A 5 20.87 3.93 -14.63
CA GLU A 5 19.55 4.45 -14.26
C GLU A 5 18.66 3.35 -13.68
N ARG A 6 18.67 2.17 -14.30
CA ARG A 6 17.91 1.01 -13.80
C ARG A 6 18.39 0.58 -12.42
N ARG A 7 19.70 0.55 -12.20
CA ARG A 7 20.28 0.20 -10.90
C ARG A 7 19.88 1.21 -9.83
N LYS A 8 19.97 2.50 -10.16
CA LYS A 8 19.58 3.57 -9.25
C LYS A 8 18.11 3.46 -8.87
N LEU A 9 17.24 3.25 -9.83
CA LEU A 9 15.79 3.09 -9.60
C LEU A 9 15.50 1.87 -8.71
N TYR A 10 16.19 0.76 -8.97
CA TYR A 10 16.08 -0.45 -8.16
C TYR A 10 16.50 -0.19 -6.71
N ASP A 11 17.67 0.39 -6.50
CA ASP A 11 18.20 0.65 -5.16
C ASP A 11 17.29 1.59 -4.37
N GLU A 12 16.75 2.60 -5.03
CA GLU A 12 15.81 3.54 -4.46
C GLU A 12 14.49 2.84 -4.03
N THR A 13 13.98 1.99 -4.90
CA THR A 13 12.74 1.23 -4.62
C THR A 13 12.93 0.26 -3.47
N ILE A 14 14.04 -0.48 -3.45
CA ILE A 14 14.38 -1.40 -2.35
C ILE A 14 14.42 -0.67 -1.01
N ARG A 15 14.98 0.53 -0.98
CA ARG A 15 15.02 1.36 0.22
C ARG A 15 13.61 1.78 0.66
N ARG A 16 12.79 2.20 -0.28
CA ARG A 16 11.41 2.66 0.01
C ARG A 16 10.54 1.56 0.61
N VAL A 17 10.76 0.32 0.21
CA VAL A 17 10.00 -0.82 0.75
C VAL A 17 10.71 -1.52 1.92
N GLY A 18 11.86 -1.01 2.35
CA GLY A 18 12.56 -1.51 3.54
C GLY A 18 13.17 -2.90 3.38
N LEU A 19 13.66 -3.25 2.19
CA LEU A 19 14.22 -4.57 1.91
C LEU A 19 15.74 -4.56 1.68
N GLU A 20 16.44 -3.54 2.12
CA GLU A 20 17.88 -3.41 1.88
C GLU A 20 18.67 -4.61 2.42
N ALA A 21 18.33 -5.10 3.61
CA ALA A 21 18.99 -6.24 4.23
C ALA A 21 18.67 -7.58 3.55
N HIS A 22 17.67 -7.63 2.69
CA HIS A 22 17.17 -8.86 2.06
C HIS A 22 17.23 -8.83 0.54
N ALA A 23 17.88 -7.80 -0.04
CA ALA A 23 17.88 -7.57 -1.49
C ALA A 23 18.47 -8.74 -2.29
N ASP A 24 19.43 -9.46 -1.70
CA ASP A 24 20.11 -10.58 -2.36
C ASP A 24 19.51 -11.95 -2.04
N GLN A 25 18.43 -11.99 -1.25
CA GLN A 25 17.78 -13.24 -0.91
C GLN A 25 16.81 -13.69 -2.02
N PRO A 26 16.75 -15.01 -2.31
CA PRO A 26 15.70 -15.53 -3.17
C PRO A 26 14.31 -15.26 -2.59
N ILE A 27 13.34 -15.02 -3.47
CA ILE A 27 11.95 -14.73 -3.05
C ILE A 27 11.39 -15.83 -2.16
N GLY A 28 11.71 -17.09 -2.44
CA GLY A 28 11.22 -18.21 -1.62
C GLY A 28 11.74 -18.24 -0.19
N GLN A 29 12.75 -17.45 0.13
CA GLN A 29 13.31 -17.35 1.49
C GLN A 29 12.79 -16.14 2.27
N LEU A 30 11.97 -15.30 1.66
CA LEU A 30 11.39 -14.15 2.32
C LEU A 30 10.24 -14.56 3.23
N SER A 31 10.09 -13.85 4.36
CA SER A 31 8.90 -13.97 5.20
C SER A 31 7.67 -13.45 4.46
N GLY A 32 6.46 -13.71 5.00
CA GLY A 32 5.22 -13.19 4.40
C GLY A 32 5.23 -11.67 4.27
N GLY A 33 5.66 -10.97 5.30
CA GLY A 33 5.75 -9.50 5.28
C GLY A 33 6.81 -8.99 4.31
N GLN A 34 7.96 -9.65 4.25
CA GLN A 34 9.03 -9.30 3.31
C GLN A 34 8.59 -9.54 1.87
N LEU A 35 7.92 -10.64 1.60
CA LEU A 35 7.36 -10.91 0.28
C LEU A 35 6.35 -9.84 -0.12
N GLN A 36 5.48 -9.44 0.80
CA GLN A 36 4.50 -8.39 0.54
C GLN A 36 5.18 -7.06 0.19
N ARG A 37 6.26 -6.71 0.89
CA ARG A 37 7.09 -5.54 0.56
C ARG A 37 7.73 -5.65 -0.83
N ALA A 38 8.22 -6.82 -1.18
CA ALA A 38 8.80 -7.07 -2.51
C ALA A 38 7.76 -6.87 -3.62
N LEU A 39 6.56 -7.38 -3.42
CA LEU A 39 5.46 -7.20 -4.37
C LEU A 39 5.05 -5.74 -4.49
N LEU A 40 5.03 -5.01 -3.39
CA LEU A 40 4.79 -3.57 -3.40
C LEU A 40 5.88 -2.84 -4.20
N GLY A 41 7.15 -3.18 -3.97
CA GLY A 41 8.27 -2.62 -4.73
C GLY A 41 8.13 -2.86 -6.22
N ARG A 42 7.74 -4.08 -6.59
CA ARG A 42 7.47 -4.43 -7.99
C ARG A 42 6.38 -3.55 -8.60
N ALA A 43 5.35 -3.26 -7.83
CA ALA A 43 4.22 -2.47 -8.32
C ALA A 43 4.59 -0.99 -8.48
N ILE A 44 5.39 -0.43 -7.58
CA ILE A 44 5.69 1.02 -7.58
C ILE A 44 6.90 1.41 -8.43
N ILE A 45 7.78 0.45 -8.76
CA ILE A 45 9.03 0.75 -9.49
C ILE A 45 8.78 1.37 -10.87
N SER A 46 7.65 1.05 -11.48
CA SER A 46 7.26 1.57 -12.79
C SER A 46 6.58 2.94 -12.73
N HIS A 47 6.47 3.54 -11.56
CA HIS A 47 5.75 4.80 -11.34
C HIS A 47 4.32 4.77 -11.90
N PRO A 48 3.47 3.85 -11.40
CA PRO A 48 2.13 3.67 -11.94
C PRO A 48 1.24 4.89 -11.68
N ARG A 49 0.26 5.10 -12.54
CA ARG A 49 -0.76 6.13 -12.35
C ARG A 49 -1.92 5.61 -11.49
N LEU A 50 -2.07 4.29 -11.41
CA LEU A 50 -3.08 3.61 -10.59
C LEU A 50 -2.41 2.46 -9.86
N LEU A 51 -2.59 2.41 -8.57
CA LEU A 51 -2.11 1.33 -7.70
C LEU A 51 -3.29 0.74 -6.95
N VAL A 52 -3.51 -0.56 -7.11
CA VAL A 52 -4.57 -1.28 -6.39
C VAL A 52 -3.90 -2.20 -5.37
N MET A 53 -4.28 -2.04 -4.12
CA MET A 53 -3.76 -2.85 -3.02
C MET A 53 -4.89 -3.57 -2.30
N ASP A 54 -4.77 -4.88 -2.16
CA ASP A 54 -5.72 -5.72 -1.45
C ASP A 54 -5.10 -6.21 -0.15
N GLU A 55 -5.67 -5.76 0.97
CA GLU A 55 -5.22 -6.10 2.32
C GLU A 55 -3.70 -5.89 2.51
N PRO A 56 -3.17 -4.70 2.21
CA PRO A 56 -1.72 -4.49 2.22
C PRO A 56 -1.08 -4.55 3.60
N LEU A 57 -1.87 -4.51 4.67
CA LEU A 57 -1.38 -4.55 6.05
C LEU A 57 -1.40 -5.93 6.69
N SER A 58 -1.88 -6.96 5.98
CA SER A 58 -2.16 -8.28 6.57
C SER A 58 -0.95 -8.98 7.20
N TYR A 59 0.24 -8.80 6.64
CA TYR A 59 1.46 -9.47 7.09
C TYR A 59 2.56 -8.50 7.48
N ILE A 60 2.21 -7.24 7.70
CA ILE A 60 3.17 -6.18 7.98
C ILE A 60 3.26 -5.94 9.48
N ASP A 61 4.49 -5.85 10.00
CA ASP A 61 4.70 -5.48 11.40
C ASP A 61 4.42 -3.97 11.61
N LYS A 62 4.21 -3.60 12.86
CA LYS A 62 3.84 -2.22 13.20
C LYS A 62 4.94 -1.21 12.86
N HIS A 63 6.19 -1.64 12.85
CA HIS A 63 7.30 -0.77 12.50
C HIS A 63 7.22 -0.35 11.03
N PHE A 64 6.98 -1.31 10.15
CA PHE A 64 6.83 -1.01 8.72
C PHE A 64 5.47 -0.39 8.39
N GLU A 65 4.46 -0.64 9.19
CA GLU A 65 3.12 -0.07 8.99
C GLU A 65 3.17 1.46 8.87
N ALA A 66 3.87 2.13 9.79
CA ALA A 66 4.03 3.57 9.74
C ALA A 66 4.76 4.03 8.47
N GLN A 67 5.81 3.29 8.07
CA GLN A 67 6.54 3.57 6.83
C GLN A 67 5.66 3.38 5.60
N LEU A 68 4.80 2.38 5.61
CA LEU A 68 3.86 2.14 4.52
C LEU A 68 2.85 3.28 4.38
N TYR A 69 2.32 3.79 5.48
CA TYR A 69 1.42 4.94 5.43
C TYR A 69 2.10 6.17 4.86
N ASP A 70 3.33 6.46 5.27
CA ASP A 70 4.10 7.58 4.73
C ASP A 70 4.39 7.39 3.24
N LEU A 71 4.72 6.17 2.83
CA LEU A 71 4.93 5.84 1.42
C LEU A 71 3.65 6.04 0.60
N MET A 72 2.51 5.62 1.12
CA MET A 72 1.24 5.81 0.43
C MET A 72 0.89 7.28 0.27
N ARG A 73 1.13 8.10 1.29
CA ARG A 73 0.91 9.55 1.20
C ARG A 73 1.80 10.18 0.13
N GLU A 74 3.04 9.76 0.06
CA GLU A 74 3.98 10.23 -0.97
C GLU A 74 3.54 9.80 -2.37
N LEU A 75 3.18 8.53 -2.54
CA LEU A 75 2.72 8.00 -3.83
C LEU A 75 1.43 8.67 -4.30
N ALA A 76 0.54 9.02 -3.38
CA ALA A 76 -0.76 9.59 -3.70
C ALA A 76 -0.68 10.97 -4.37
N ARG A 77 0.50 11.61 -4.37
CA ARG A 77 0.71 12.87 -5.08
C ARG A 77 0.55 12.70 -6.58
N ASP A 78 1.00 11.58 -7.12
CA ASP A 78 1.03 11.32 -8.57
C ASP A 78 0.31 10.02 -8.96
N THR A 79 -0.08 9.21 -7.98
CA THR A 79 -0.70 7.91 -8.19
C THR A 79 -2.08 7.88 -7.54
N THR A 80 -3.08 7.42 -8.27
CA THR A 80 -4.36 7.09 -7.67
C THR A 80 -4.24 5.74 -6.96
N ILE A 81 -4.57 5.72 -5.69
CA ILE A 81 -4.48 4.49 -4.88
C ILE A 81 -5.89 4.00 -4.56
N VAL A 82 -6.17 2.76 -4.93
CA VAL A 82 -7.36 2.03 -4.53
C VAL A 82 -6.95 0.97 -3.53
N LEU A 83 -7.52 1.02 -2.34
CA LEU A 83 -7.13 0.16 -1.25
C LEU A 83 -8.34 -0.61 -0.73
N VAL A 84 -8.21 -1.93 -0.66
CA VAL A 84 -9.22 -2.80 -0.10
C VAL A 84 -8.72 -3.29 1.26
N SER A 85 -9.48 -3.06 2.31
CA SER A 85 -9.06 -3.44 3.66
C SER A 85 -10.26 -3.61 4.59
N HIS A 86 -10.06 -4.45 5.61
CA HIS A 86 -10.96 -4.56 6.76
C HIS A 86 -10.54 -3.61 7.88
N GLU A 87 -9.33 -3.06 7.81
CA GLU A 87 -8.81 -2.10 8.77
C GLU A 87 -9.32 -0.71 8.45
N MET A 88 -10.17 -0.17 9.32
CA MET A 88 -10.92 1.05 9.01
C MET A 88 -10.36 2.31 9.68
N THR A 89 -9.59 2.17 10.75
CA THR A 89 -9.22 3.32 11.57
C THR A 89 -8.26 4.29 10.88
N THR A 90 -7.03 3.87 10.64
CA THR A 90 -6.00 4.75 10.06
C THR A 90 -6.24 5.01 8.58
N ILE A 91 -6.66 3.98 7.87
CA ILE A 91 -6.92 4.06 6.42
C ILE A 91 -8.07 5.02 6.12
N ALA A 92 -9.15 4.96 6.89
CA ALA A 92 -10.28 5.86 6.71
C ALA A 92 -9.88 7.34 6.90
N GLY A 93 -8.94 7.60 7.81
CA GLY A 93 -8.43 8.95 8.02
C GLY A 93 -7.53 9.47 6.90
N MET A 94 -6.94 8.58 6.10
CA MET A 94 -6.07 8.94 4.98
C MET A 94 -6.81 9.08 3.66
N ALA A 95 -7.83 8.25 3.45
CA ALA A 95 -8.54 8.19 2.18
C ALA A 95 -9.43 9.41 2.00
N ASN A 96 -9.50 9.92 0.77
CA ASN A 96 -10.38 11.03 0.44
C ASN A 96 -11.77 10.58 -0.03
N ARG A 97 -11.93 9.29 -0.35
CA ARG A 97 -13.22 8.68 -0.69
C ARG A 97 -13.29 7.29 -0.06
N HIS A 98 -14.45 6.95 0.48
CA HIS A 98 -14.69 5.66 1.14
C HIS A 98 -15.89 4.97 0.51
N PHE A 99 -15.71 3.67 0.25
CA PHE A 99 -16.79 2.81 -0.22
C PHE A 99 -16.88 1.61 0.69
N ILE A 100 -18.08 1.29 1.13
CA ILE A 100 -18.35 0.06 1.87
C ILE A 100 -19.14 -0.87 0.97
N ILE A 101 -18.63 -2.10 0.82
CA ILE A 101 -19.28 -3.13 0.03
C ILE A 101 -19.74 -4.24 0.99
N ASP A 102 -21.03 -4.46 1.02
CA ASP A 102 -21.65 -5.58 1.72
C ASP A 102 -22.44 -6.38 0.68
N VAL A 103 -23.74 -6.20 0.58
CA VAL A 103 -24.53 -6.73 -0.55
C VAL A 103 -24.53 -5.69 -1.68
N GLU A 104 -24.51 -4.41 -1.32
CA GLU A 104 -24.51 -3.28 -2.25
C GLU A 104 -23.31 -2.39 -1.98
N LEU A 105 -22.96 -1.57 -2.96
CA LEU A 105 -21.88 -0.60 -2.86
C LEU A 105 -22.41 0.72 -2.32
N HIS A 106 -21.79 1.22 -1.26
CA HIS A 106 -22.12 2.53 -0.67
C HIS A 106 -20.87 3.41 -0.61
N GLU A 107 -21.01 4.68 -0.95
CA GLU A 107 -19.97 5.66 -0.73
C GLU A 107 -20.25 6.37 0.61
N CYS A 108 -19.27 6.34 1.51
CA CYS A 108 -19.37 6.95 2.83
C CYS A 108 -18.79 8.36 2.82
N SER A 109 -19.52 9.31 3.40
CA SER A 109 -19.07 10.71 3.50
C SER A 109 -18.28 11.01 4.77
N ALA A 110 -18.45 10.21 5.82
CA ALA A 110 -17.72 10.41 7.08
C ALA A 110 -16.32 9.78 7.03
N PRO A 111 -15.31 10.39 7.66
CA PRO A 111 -13.94 9.90 7.58
C PRO A 111 -13.64 8.68 8.46
N HIS A 112 -14.51 8.34 9.40
CA HIS A 112 -14.30 7.23 10.33
C HIS A 112 -15.53 6.34 10.38
N HIS A 113 -15.50 5.25 9.65
CA HIS A 113 -16.61 4.30 9.59
C HIS A 113 -16.17 2.96 10.14
N TYR A 114 -16.92 2.47 11.10
CA TYR A 114 -16.65 1.18 11.71
C TYR A 114 -17.79 0.20 11.45
N ILE A 115 -18.95 0.70 11.14
CA ILE A 115 -20.15 -0.09 10.89
C ILE A 115 -20.85 0.41 9.63
N HIS A 116 -21.46 -0.51 8.96
CA HIS A 116 -22.16 -0.26 7.70
C HIS A 116 -23.26 0.79 7.82
N SER A 117 -23.96 0.81 8.95
CA SER A 117 -25.06 1.74 9.16
C SER A 117 -24.66 3.23 9.11
N ASP A 118 -23.36 3.51 9.34
CA ASP A 118 -22.88 4.89 9.32
C ASP A 118 -22.85 5.48 7.91
N CYS A 119 -22.98 4.66 6.89
CA CYS A 119 -22.90 5.09 5.50
C CYS A 119 -24.26 5.16 4.79
N ASP A 120 -25.33 4.72 5.45
CA ASP A 120 -26.66 4.63 4.84
C ASP A 120 -27.39 5.99 4.80
N GLU A 121 -26.76 7.00 5.36
CA GLU A 121 -27.25 8.37 5.34
C GLU A 121 -26.49 9.16 4.26
#